data_d64a2da5d05471224a84b2c31a15f96e
#
_entry.id   d64a2da5d05471224a84b2c31a15f96e
#
_cell.length_a   1.000
_cell.length_b   1.000
_cell.length_c   1.000
_cell.angle_alpha   90.00
_cell.angle_beta   90.00
_cell.angle_gamma   90.00
#
_symmetry.space_group_name_H-M   'P 1'
#
loop_
_entity.id
_entity.type
_entity.pdbx_description
1 polymer ?
#
loop_
_entity_poly.entity_id
_entity_poly.type
_entity_poly.pdbx_seq_one_letter_code
_entity_poly.pdbx_strand_id
1 'polypeptide(L)'
;LTCRKISAKEALDIGLISHLTEKNELLDKATEVANQIIMNSPNAINSAIKAINFCGGESKKTSSEMESNYFSKCFDHPEFKKGVNAFLNKQKPNF
;
A
#
# COMPACT_ATOMS: atom_id res chain seq x y z
N LEU A 1 -5.93 -16.94 21.56
CA LEU A 1 -6.71 -16.90 22.80
C LEU A 1 -5.87 -17.21 24.05
N THR A 2 -4.63 -17.66 23.87
CA THR A 2 -3.73 -18.00 25.00
C THR A 2 -3.06 -16.77 25.64
N CYS A 3 -3.22 -15.57 25.06
CA CYS A 3 -2.60 -14.31 25.51
C CYS A 3 -1.06 -14.44 25.70
N ARG A 4 -0.42 -15.33 24.96
CA ARG A 4 1.02 -15.53 24.99
C ARG A 4 1.74 -14.28 24.45
N LYS A 5 2.76 -13.82 25.13
CA LYS A 5 3.65 -12.78 24.60
C LYS A 5 4.53 -13.39 23.51
N ILE A 6 4.69 -12.66 22.40
CA ILE A 6 5.59 -13.02 21.31
C ILE A 6 6.71 -11.98 21.21
N SER A 7 7.88 -12.40 20.73
CA SER A 7 8.98 -11.49 20.44
C SER A 7 8.74 -10.72 19.15
N ALA A 8 9.43 -9.58 18.98
CA ALA A 8 9.37 -8.82 17.73
C ALA A 8 9.87 -9.63 16.52
N LYS A 9 10.87 -10.48 16.72
CA LYS A 9 11.35 -11.42 15.68
C LYS A 9 10.27 -12.42 15.28
N GLU A 10 9.61 -13.03 16.25
CA GLU A 10 8.49 -13.95 15.99
C GLU A 10 7.34 -13.23 15.28
N ALA A 11 7.03 -11.99 15.67
CA ALA A 11 6.00 -11.18 15.00
C ALA A 11 6.34 -10.90 13.52
N LEU A 12 7.63 -10.69 13.20
CA LEU A 12 8.09 -10.54 11.82
C LEU A 12 7.98 -11.88 11.07
N ASP A 13 8.43 -12.98 11.67
CA ASP A 13 8.45 -14.30 11.04
C ASP A 13 7.03 -14.80 10.67
N ILE A 14 6.03 -14.48 11.50
CA ILE A 14 4.62 -14.82 11.24
C ILE A 14 3.87 -13.77 10.42
N GLY A 15 4.53 -12.70 9.97
CA GLY A 15 3.92 -11.64 9.15
C GLY A 15 2.97 -10.70 9.90
N LEU A 16 3.04 -10.64 11.23
CA LEU A 16 2.25 -9.69 12.03
C LEU A 16 2.77 -8.25 11.88
N ILE A 17 4.08 -8.09 11.68
CA ILE A 17 4.73 -6.83 11.36
C ILE A 17 5.56 -6.99 10.09
N SER A 18 5.76 -5.88 9.37
CA SER A 18 6.47 -5.89 8.08
C SER A 18 7.96 -5.57 8.21
N HIS A 19 8.35 -4.88 9.27
CA HIS A 19 9.73 -4.46 9.49
C HIS A 19 10.09 -4.58 10.97
N LEU A 20 11.35 -4.88 11.22
CA LEU A 20 11.97 -4.87 12.55
C LEU A 20 13.22 -3.98 12.49
N THR A 21 13.33 -3.05 13.42
CA THR A 21 14.45 -2.10 13.51
C THR A 21 14.94 -1.99 14.94
N GLU A 22 16.11 -1.44 15.12
CA GLU A 22 16.55 -0.94 16.43
C GLU A 22 15.72 0.26 16.85
N LYS A 23 15.64 0.49 18.17
CA LYS A 23 14.79 1.56 18.75
C LYS A 23 15.14 2.95 18.23
N ASN A 24 16.42 3.23 18.03
CA ASN A 24 16.94 4.51 17.53
C ASN A 24 16.72 4.71 16.03
N GLU A 25 16.44 3.66 15.26
CA GLU A 25 16.23 3.67 13.80
C GLU A 25 14.76 3.67 13.40
N LEU A 26 13.84 3.56 14.38
CA LEU A 26 12.41 3.39 14.12
C LEU A 26 11.82 4.53 13.30
N LEU A 27 12.13 5.78 13.65
CA LEU A 27 11.60 6.96 12.96
C LEU A 27 12.17 7.10 11.55
N ASP A 28 13.45 6.80 11.38
CA ASP A 28 14.11 6.84 10.07
C ASP A 28 13.48 5.80 9.13
N LYS A 29 13.27 4.58 9.61
CA LYS A 29 12.62 3.55 8.84
C LYS A 29 11.15 3.87 8.51
N ALA A 30 10.42 4.41 9.47
CA ALA A 30 9.04 4.85 9.23
C ALA A 30 8.97 5.96 8.19
N THR A 31 9.89 6.92 8.25
CA THR A 31 10.00 8.01 7.27
C THR A 31 10.38 7.49 5.88
N GLU A 32 11.30 6.52 5.79
CA GLU A 32 11.65 5.88 4.53
C GLU A 32 10.42 5.25 3.87
N VAL A 33 9.65 4.45 4.62
CA VAL A 33 8.44 3.80 4.12
C VAL A 33 7.38 4.84 3.70
N ALA A 34 7.17 5.87 4.52
CA ALA A 34 6.24 6.96 4.19
C ALA A 34 6.65 7.68 2.90
N ASN A 35 7.94 7.95 2.72
CA ASN A 35 8.47 8.55 1.49
C ASN A 35 8.26 7.68 0.25
N GLN A 36 8.36 6.35 0.37
CA GLN A 36 8.05 5.44 -0.72
C GLN A 36 6.55 5.49 -1.08
N ILE A 37 5.68 5.61 -0.09
CA ILE A 37 4.23 5.70 -0.29
C ILE A 37 3.86 7.00 -1.02
N ILE A 38 4.34 8.16 -0.56
CA ILE A 38 3.99 9.47 -1.14
C ILE A 38 4.55 9.71 -2.55
N MET A 39 5.44 8.87 -3.02
CA MET A 39 5.89 8.89 -4.43
C MET A 39 4.86 8.34 -5.41
N ASN A 40 3.80 7.71 -4.91
CA ASN A 40 2.72 7.16 -5.73
C ASN A 40 1.52 8.12 -5.75
N SER A 41 0.64 7.95 -6.74
CA SER A 41 -0.61 8.72 -6.84
C SER A 41 -1.46 8.55 -5.58
N PRO A 42 -1.84 9.63 -4.87
CA PRO A 42 -2.74 9.58 -3.72
C PRO A 42 -4.07 8.89 -4.04
N ASN A 43 -4.63 9.12 -5.23
CA ASN A 43 -5.84 8.48 -5.70
C ASN A 43 -5.66 6.96 -5.87
N ALA A 44 -4.56 6.52 -6.46
CA ALA A 44 -4.26 5.09 -6.63
C ALA A 44 -4.06 4.39 -5.28
N ILE A 45 -3.34 5.01 -4.34
CA ILE A 45 -3.16 4.49 -2.97
C ILE A 45 -4.50 4.36 -2.26
N ASN A 46 -5.36 5.38 -2.30
CA ASN A 46 -6.69 5.35 -1.68
C ASN A 46 -7.55 4.22 -2.29
N SER A 47 -7.49 4.03 -3.61
CA SER A 47 -8.19 2.96 -4.30
C SER A 47 -7.68 1.57 -3.89
N ALA A 48 -6.37 1.41 -3.78
CA ALA A 48 -5.75 0.16 -3.32
C ALA A 48 -6.13 -0.18 -1.86
N ILE A 49 -6.10 0.79 -0.94
CA ILE A 49 -6.54 0.61 0.45
C ILE A 49 -8.00 0.17 0.51
N LYS A 50 -8.88 0.80 -0.27
CA LYS A 50 -10.29 0.43 -0.33
C LYS A 50 -10.50 -0.99 -0.86
N ALA A 51 -9.78 -1.37 -1.92
CA ALA A 51 -9.83 -2.72 -2.47
C ALA A 51 -9.37 -3.76 -1.43
N ILE A 52 -8.24 -3.55 -0.77
CA ILE A 52 -7.71 -4.45 0.26
C ILE A 52 -8.69 -4.61 1.42
N ASN A 53 -9.24 -3.51 1.94
CA ASN A 53 -10.19 -3.55 3.06
C ASN A 53 -11.51 -4.25 2.68
N PHE A 54 -11.94 -4.15 1.42
CA PHE A 54 -13.14 -4.82 0.94
C PHE A 54 -12.95 -6.33 0.84
N CYS A 55 -11.76 -6.81 0.47
CA CYS A 55 -11.48 -8.23 0.28
C CYS A 55 -11.51 -9.08 1.57
N GLY A 56 -11.60 -8.47 2.75
CA GLY A 56 -11.45 -9.15 4.04
C GLY A 56 -12.61 -10.07 4.47
N GLY A 57 -13.73 -10.14 3.74
CA GLY A 57 -14.89 -10.95 4.14
C GLY A 57 -15.78 -11.43 2.99
N GLU A 58 -15.44 -11.09 1.77
CA GLU A 58 -16.28 -11.33 0.59
C GLU A 58 -15.82 -12.56 -0.23
N SER A 59 -16.69 -13.02 -1.13
CA SER A 59 -16.31 -14.07 -2.07
C SER A 59 -15.21 -13.58 -3.02
N LYS A 60 -14.39 -14.53 -3.54
CA LYS A 60 -13.34 -14.19 -4.52
C LYS A 60 -13.88 -13.43 -5.74
N LYS A 61 -15.07 -13.80 -6.21
CA LYS A 61 -15.72 -13.15 -7.36
C LYS A 61 -16.05 -11.69 -7.05
N THR A 62 -16.71 -11.43 -5.92
CA THR A 62 -17.08 -10.08 -5.46
C THR A 62 -15.85 -9.22 -5.22
N SER A 63 -14.81 -9.78 -4.61
CA SER A 63 -13.53 -9.08 -4.38
C SER A 63 -12.86 -8.68 -5.69
N SER A 64 -12.80 -9.57 -6.69
CA SER A 64 -12.21 -9.29 -8.00
C SER A 64 -13.00 -8.23 -8.79
N GLU A 65 -14.33 -8.26 -8.72
CA GLU A 65 -15.18 -7.24 -9.34
C GLU A 65 -14.95 -5.85 -8.72
N MET A 66 -14.83 -5.78 -7.40
CA MET A 66 -14.56 -4.53 -6.70
C MET A 66 -13.14 -4.01 -6.96
N GLU A 67 -12.13 -4.88 -6.99
CA GLU A 67 -10.77 -4.52 -7.36
C GLU A 67 -10.74 -3.91 -8.77
N SER A 68 -11.35 -4.58 -9.75
CA SER A 68 -11.48 -4.09 -11.12
C SER A 68 -12.18 -2.73 -11.19
N ASN A 69 -13.22 -2.52 -10.37
CA ASN A 69 -13.93 -1.25 -10.31
C ASN A 69 -13.05 -0.12 -9.71
N TYR A 70 -12.32 -0.40 -8.63
CA TYR A 70 -11.39 0.60 -8.08
C TYR A 70 -10.23 0.89 -9.04
N PHE A 71 -9.71 -0.14 -9.70
CA PHE A 71 -8.64 0.02 -10.69
C PHE A 71 -9.10 0.85 -11.90
N SER A 72 -10.28 0.57 -12.46
CA SER A 72 -10.81 1.30 -13.62
C SER A 72 -10.97 2.80 -13.33
N LYS A 73 -11.43 3.15 -12.13
CA LYS A 73 -11.57 4.56 -11.72
C LYS A 73 -10.25 5.35 -11.69
N CYS A 74 -9.12 4.67 -11.55
CA CYS A 74 -7.83 5.34 -11.59
C CYS A 74 -7.51 5.92 -12.97
N PHE A 75 -8.03 5.34 -14.06
CA PHE A 75 -7.81 5.83 -15.43
C PHE A 75 -8.50 7.17 -15.72
N ASP A 76 -9.62 7.42 -15.06
CA ASP A 76 -10.39 8.67 -15.22
C ASP A 76 -9.77 9.82 -14.42
N HIS A 77 -8.83 9.53 -13.51
CA HIS A 77 -8.24 10.54 -12.65
C HIS A 77 -7.06 11.26 -13.33
N PRO A 78 -6.93 12.60 -13.18
CA PRO A 78 -5.84 13.37 -13.80
C PRO A 78 -4.43 12.86 -13.46
N GLU A 79 -4.24 12.25 -12.29
CA GLU A 79 -2.97 11.66 -11.85
C GLU A 79 -2.53 10.48 -12.73
N PHE A 80 -3.45 9.76 -13.37
CA PHE A 80 -3.11 8.73 -14.35
C PHE A 80 -2.26 9.30 -15.49
N LYS A 81 -2.72 10.40 -16.09
CA LYS A 81 -1.97 11.06 -17.19
C LYS A 81 -0.61 11.57 -16.74
N LYS A 82 -0.51 12.11 -15.51
CA LYS A 82 0.76 12.54 -14.92
C LYS A 82 1.73 11.36 -14.78
N GLY A 83 1.26 10.24 -14.24
CA GLY A 83 2.06 9.02 -14.08
C GLY A 83 2.54 8.46 -15.40
N VAL A 84 1.65 8.31 -16.40
CA VAL A 84 1.99 7.81 -17.74
C VAL A 84 3.01 8.72 -18.42
N ASN A 85 2.80 10.04 -18.40
CA ASN A 85 3.73 10.99 -19.02
C ASN A 85 5.12 10.94 -18.36
N ALA A 86 5.16 10.88 -17.03
CA ALA A 86 6.42 10.75 -16.30
C ALA A 86 7.15 9.44 -16.67
N PHE A 87 6.44 8.32 -16.75
CA PHE A 87 6.99 7.03 -17.16
C PHE A 87 7.58 7.07 -18.59
N LEU A 88 6.81 7.60 -19.54
CA LEU A 88 7.26 7.71 -20.95
C LEU A 88 8.49 8.60 -21.10
N ASN A 89 8.56 9.68 -20.30
CA ASN A 89 9.68 10.61 -20.30
C ASN A 89 10.83 10.19 -19.36
N LYS A 90 10.76 9.02 -18.74
CA LYS A 90 11.75 8.50 -17.76
C LYS A 90 12.00 9.49 -16.61
N GLN A 91 10.97 10.16 -16.16
CA GLN A 91 11.00 11.14 -15.07
C GLN A 91 10.25 10.61 -13.85
N LYS A 92 10.56 11.15 -12.66
CA LYS A 92 9.75 10.90 -11.48
C LYS A 92 8.44 11.69 -11.59
N PRO A 93 7.27 11.07 -11.33
CA PRO A 93 6.01 11.79 -11.33
C PRO A 93 5.94 12.77 -10.14
N ASN A 94 5.20 13.85 -10.34
CA ASN A 94 4.83 14.79 -9.27
C ASN A 94 3.30 14.80 -9.16
N PHE A 95 2.82 14.05 -8.18
CA PHE A 95 1.39 13.86 -7.93
C PHE A 95 0.80 14.96 -7.06
#